data_adb1d838de55c53e9bf55cb118f94123
#
_entry.id   adb1d838de55c53e9bf55cb118f94123
#
_cell.length_a   1.000
_cell.length_b   1.000
_cell.length_c   1.000
_cell.angle_alpha   90.00
_cell.angle_beta   90.00
_cell.angle_gamma   90.00
#
_symmetry.space_group_name_H-M   'P 1'
#
loop_
_entity.id
_entity.type
_entity.pdbx_description
1 polymer ?
#
loop_
_entity_poly.entity_id
_entity_poly.type
_entity_poly.pdbx_seq_one_letter_code
_entity_poly.pdbx_strand_id
1 'polypeptide(L)'
;MRYQGIHPGLDIALKYVNDEFLSTLGRERVSIKGDDVYAFKVDLRTKSETETFFENHHVVLEGAERMDIEIPDKLELYEEHPETDAYFFHGHGGQSVILTPGKFLVAFPEDAHKTCGMIEIPQKFIKAVYKIRL
;
A
#
# COMPACT_ATOMS: atom_id res chain seq x y z
N MET A 1 19.90 -2.92 7.95
CA MET A 1 18.43 -3.05 8.11
C MET A 1 18.00 -4.48 7.79
N ARG A 2 17.03 -4.99 8.50
CA ARG A 2 16.56 -6.40 8.43
C ARG A 2 16.04 -6.82 7.05
N TYR A 3 15.50 -5.88 6.27
CA TYR A 3 14.82 -6.15 5.01
C TYR A 3 15.65 -5.82 3.78
N GLN A 4 16.92 -5.51 3.95
CA GLN A 4 17.82 -5.24 2.82
C GLN A 4 18.11 -6.51 2.01
N GLY A 5 18.35 -6.33 0.71
CA GLY A 5 18.73 -7.40 -0.19
C GLY A 5 17.60 -8.16 -0.84
N ILE A 6 16.34 -7.81 -0.53
CA ILE A 6 15.17 -8.44 -1.16
C ILE A 6 14.99 -7.93 -2.59
N HIS A 7 15.05 -6.62 -2.78
CA HIS A 7 14.93 -5.97 -4.09
C HIS A 7 15.60 -4.59 -4.04
N PRO A 8 16.39 -4.19 -5.07
CA PRO A 8 17.08 -2.89 -5.06
C PRO A 8 16.14 -1.69 -4.86
N GLY A 9 14.97 -1.68 -5.50
CA GLY A 9 13.98 -0.62 -5.34
C GLY A 9 13.42 -0.55 -3.93
N LEU A 10 13.20 -1.70 -3.31
CA LEU A 10 12.76 -1.76 -1.91
C LEU A 10 13.84 -1.23 -0.97
N ASP A 11 15.11 -1.58 -1.19
CA ASP A 11 16.23 -1.08 -0.40
C ASP A 11 16.29 0.46 -0.45
N ILE A 12 16.05 1.04 -1.63
CA ILE A 12 15.99 2.48 -1.81
C ILE A 12 14.80 3.07 -1.04
N ALA A 13 13.61 2.51 -1.20
CA ALA A 13 12.40 3.00 -0.54
C ALA A 13 12.51 2.96 0.98
N LEU A 14 13.07 1.89 1.54
CA LEU A 14 13.21 1.72 2.99
C LEU A 14 14.08 2.80 3.64
N LYS A 15 15.02 3.38 2.91
CA LYS A 15 15.83 4.51 3.41
C LYS A 15 14.99 5.78 3.63
N TYR A 16 13.84 5.88 2.97
CA TYR A 16 12.94 7.02 3.03
C TYR A 16 11.70 6.77 3.91
N VAL A 17 11.62 5.62 4.60
CA VAL A 17 10.59 5.35 5.60
C VAL A 17 11.07 5.90 6.94
N ASN A 18 11.01 7.23 7.07
CA ASN A 18 11.41 7.96 8.27
C ASN A 18 10.54 9.22 8.43
N ASP A 19 10.47 9.72 9.64
CA ASP A 19 9.59 10.86 9.98
C ASP A 19 9.95 12.12 9.19
N GLU A 20 11.24 12.38 8.96
CA GLU A 20 11.69 13.54 8.23
C GLU A 20 11.16 13.54 6.79
N PHE A 21 11.33 12.45 6.06
CA PHE A 21 10.83 12.33 4.69
C PHE A 21 9.30 12.31 4.66
N LEU A 22 8.65 11.54 5.54
CA LEU A 22 7.20 11.43 5.60
C LEU A 22 6.51 12.78 5.82
N SER A 23 7.14 13.68 6.59
CA SER A 23 6.62 15.02 6.84
C SER A 23 6.59 15.89 5.57
N THR A 24 7.40 15.57 4.57
CA THR A 24 7.46 16.31 3.30
C THR A 24 6.41 15.87 2.29
N LEU A 25 5.78 14.71 2.50
CA LEU A 25 4.84 14.14 1.55
C LEU A 25 3.49 14.86 1.54
N GLY A 26 2.94 15.03 0.34
CA GLY A 26 1.59 15.48 0.09
C GLY A 26 0.88 14.51 -0.86
N ARG A 27 -0.23 14.95 -1.44
CA ARG A 27 -1.02 14.15 -2.38
C ARG A 27 -0.29 13.91 -3.71
N GLU A 28 0.57 14.85 -4.11
CA GLU A 28 1.37 14.70 -5.30
C GLU A 28 2.51 13.73 -5.05
N ARG A 29 2.84 12.95 -6.06
CA ARG A 29 3.93 12.00 -5.94
C ARG A 29 5.28 12.71 -5.89
N VAL A 30 6.14 12.23 -5.01
CA VAL A 30 7.52 12.67 -4.87
C VAL A 30 8.44 11.57 -5.38
N SER A 31 9.24 11.87 -6.40
CA SER A 31 10.21 10.93 -6.93
C SER A 31 11.34 10.70 -5.94
N ILE A 32 11.65 9.43 -5.69
CA ILE A 32 12.83 9.02 -4.92
C ILE A 32 13.91 8.56 -5.89
N LYS A 33 13.52 7.79 -6.92
CA LYS A 33 14.42 7.38 -8.01
C LYS A 33 13.64 7.39 -9.32
N GLY A 34 13.50 8.55 -9.95
CA GLY A 34 12.78 8.72 -11.20
C GLY A 34 11.35 8.17 -11.10
N ASP A 35 10.95 7.38 -12.08
CA ASP A 35 9.66 6.70 -12.09
C ASP A 35 9.72 5.30 -11.46
N ASP A 36 10.92 4.85 -11.07
CA ASP A 36 11.12 3.50 -10.51
C ASP A 36 10.75 3.41 -9.04
N VAL A 37 10.95 4.49 -8.29
CA VAL A 37 10.57 4.57 -6.87
C VAL A 37 10.02 5.96 -6.59
N TYR A 38 8.77 6.03 -6.15
CA TYR A 38 8.14 7.28 -5.76
C TYR A 38 7.15 7.07 -4.62
N ALA A 39 6.77 8.14 -3.95
CA ALA A 39 5.86 8.10 -2.82
C ALA A 39 4.88 9.27 -2.84
N PHE A 40 3.75 9.08 -2.19
CA PHE A 40 2.74 10.11 -1.96
C PHE A 40 1.97 9.80 -0.69
N LYS A 41 1.23 10.80 -0.19
CA LYS A 41 0.43 10.67 1.02
C LYS A 41 -1.05 10.88 0.67
N VAL A 42 -1.92 10.12 1.30
CA VAL A 42 -3.36 10.22 1.12
C VAL A 42 -4.09 10.30 2.45
N ASP A 43 -5.16 11.11 2.45
CA ASP A 43 -6.14 11.19 3.51
C ASP A 43 -7.38 10.43 3.08
N LEU A 44 -7.74 9.40 3.82
CA LEU A 44 -8.86 8.54 3.47
C LEU A 44 -9.74 8.26 4.70
N ARG A 45 -10.89 7.67 4.44
CA ARG A 45 -11.77 7.16 5.48
C ARG A 45 -11.96 5.66 5.29
N THR A 46 -11.80 4.90 6.35
CA THR A 46 -12.06 3.45 6.31
C THR A 46 -13.53 3.16 6.08
N LYS A 47 -13.83 2.00 5.51
CA LYS A 47 -15.16 1.57 5.11
C LYS A 47 -15.46 0.19 5.68
N SER A 48 -16.74 -0.12 5.84
CA SER A 48 -17.18 -1.43 6.30
C SER A 48 -16.81 -2.53 5.31
N GLU A 49 -16.92 -2.23 4.02
CA GLU A 49 -16.54 -3.14 2.94
C GLU A 49 -15.74 -2.39 1.89
N THR A 50 -14.75 -3.09 1.35
CA THR A 50 -14.00 -2.65 0.18
C THR A 50 -14.00 -3.80 -0.81
N GLU A 51 -14.26 -3.49 -2.07
CA GLU A 51 -14.53 -4.51 -3.08
C GLU A 51 -13.30 -4.84 -3.94
N THR A 52 -12.27 -4.00 -3.89
CA THR A 52 -11.18 -4.04 -4.85
C THR A 52 -9.84 -4.34 -4.19
N PHE A 53 -9.14 -5.33 -4.72
CA PHE A 53 -7.75 -5.62 -4.37
C PHE A 53 -6.79 -4.88 -5.30
N PHE A 54 -5.69 -4.38 -4.74
CA PHE A 54 -4.64 -3.64 -5.45
C PHE A 54 -3.26 -4.24 -5.17
N GLU A 55 -2.27 -3.78 -5.91
CA GLU A 55 -0.85 -4.11 -5.67
C GLU A 55 -0.07 -2.83 -5.36
N ASN A 56 0.33 -2.60 -4.11
CA ASN A 56 1.08 -1.41 -3.65
C ASN A 56 1.75 -1.65 -2.30
N HIS A 57 2.56 -0.68 -1.87
CA HIS A 57 3.22 -0.66 -0.56
C HIS A 57 2.67 0.47 0.30
N HIS A 58 2.34 0.19 1.54
CA HIS A 58 1.63 1.11 2.41
C HIS A 58 2.32 1.35 3.75
N VAL A 59 2.30 2.60 4.21
CA VAL A 59 2.77 3.02 5.54
C VAL A 59 1.70 3.91 6.15
N VAL A 60 1.10 3.49 7.25
CA VAL A 60 0.08 4.29 7.96
C VAL A 60 0.76 5.32 8.86
N LEU A 61 0.36 6.58 8.74
CA LEU A 61 0.89 7.72 9.51
C LEU A 61 -0.02 8.09 10.67
N GLU A 62 -1.32 8.13 10.44
CA GLU A 62 -2.33 8.41 11.46
C GLU A 62 -3.52 7.48 11.30
N GLY A 63 -4.20 7.18 12.41
CA GLY A 63 -5.33 6.28 12.42
C GLY A 63 -4.93 4.83 12.22
N ALA A 64 -5.84 4.02 11.72
CA ALA A 64 -5.59 2.62 11.45
C ALA A 64 -6.44 2.13 10.29
N GLU A 65 -5.93 1.17 9.53
CA GLU A 65 -6.70 0.51 8.50
C GLU A 65 -6.52 -1.00 8.58
N ARG A 66 -7.56 -1.73 8.18
CA ARG A 66 -7.48 -3.16 7.93
C ARG A 66 -7.21 -3.38 6.44
N MET A 67 -6.24 -4.22 6.14
CA MET A 67 -5.94 -4.66 4.78
C MET A 67 -6.14 -6.16 4.71
N ASP A 68 -6.86 -6.62 3.70
CA ASP A 68 -7.03 -8.03 3.42
C ASP A 68 -6.10 -8.41 2.27
N ILE A 69 -5.39 -9.53 2.43
CA ILE A 69 -4.37 -9.99 1.47
C ILE A 69 -4.76 -11.36 0.93
N GLU A 70 -4.72 -11.53 -0.39
CA GLU A 70 -5.01 -12.79 -1.05
C GLU A 70 -4.10 -12.99 -2.26
N ILE A 71 -3.91 -14.24 -2.64
CA ILE A 71 -3.18 -14.62 -3.85
C ILE A 71 -4.05 -14.26 -5.07
N PRO A 72 -3.51 -13.56 -6.10
CA PRO A 72 -4.28 -13.15 -7.28
C PRO A 72 -5.00 -14.31 -7.98
N ASP A 73 -4.44 -15.51 -7.98
CA ASP A 73 -5.04 -16.70 -8.60
C ASP A 73 -6.39 -17.09 -8.00
N LYS A 74 -6.66 -16.66 -6.77
CA LYS A 74 -7.94 -16.91 -6.09
C LYS A 74 -8.95 -15.78 -6.30
N LEU A 75 -8.61 -14.78 -7.09
CA LEU A 75 -9.39 -13.59 -7.34
C LEU A 75 -9.75 -13.50 -8.81
N GLU A 76 -10.75 -12.71 -9.12
CA GLU A 76 -11.18 -12.42 -10.49
C GLU A 76 -10.67 -11.07 -10.94
N LEU A 77 -9.78 -11.05 -11.94
CA LEU A 77 -9.33 -9.82 -12.57
C LEU A 77 -10.47 -9.22 -13.40
N TYR A 78 -10.85 -7.97 -13.13
CA TYR A 78 -11.93 -7.31 -13.87
C TYR A 78 -11.49 -6.05 -14.60
N GLU A 79 -10.38 -5.45 -14.21
CA GLU A 79 -9.86 -4.24 -14.85
C GLU A 79 -8.34 -4.22 -14.72
N GLU A 80 -7.66 -3.82 -15.80
CA GLU A 80 -6.21 -3.71 -15.79
C GLU A 80 -5.74 -2.46 -16.51
N HIS A 81 -4.70 -1.84 -15.96
CA HIS A 81 -4.03 -0.67 -16.52
C HIS A 81 -2.52 -0.92 -16.51
N PRO A 82 -1.99 -1.70 -17.46
CA PRO A 82 -0.56 -2.04 -17.50
C PRO A 82 0.35 -0.81 -17.56
N GLU A 83 -0.11 0.27 -18.19
CA GLU A 83 0.63 1.53 -18.33
C GLU A 83 0.90 2.21 -16.99
N THR A 84 0.07 1.96 -15.97
CA THR A 84 0.24 2.49 -14.61
C THR A 84 0.52 1.39 -13.60
N ASP A 85 0.74 0.17 -14.06
CA ASP A 85 0.94 -1.02 -13.22
C ASP A 85 -0.18 -1.20 -12.19
N ALA A 86 -1.43 -1.04 -12.64
CA ALA A 86 -2.60 -1.17 -11.80
C ALA A 86 -3.48 -2.32 -12.27
N TYR A 87 -3.82 -3.23 -11.35
CA TYR A 87 -4.65 -4.40 -11.60
C TYR A 87 -5.72 -4.48 -10.51
N PHE A 88 -6.98 -4.66 -10.92
CA PHE A 88 -8.12 -4.67 -10.02
C PHE A 88 -8.82 -6.02 -10.04
N PHE A 89 -9.06 -6.58 -8.87
CA PHE A 89 -9.63 -7.92 -8.70
C PHE A 89 -10.87 -7.87 -7.82
N HIS A 90 -11.82 -8.76 -8.09
CA HIS A 90 -12.93 -9.08 -7.20
C HIS A 90 -12.63 -10.37 -6.44
N GLY A 91 -13.06 -10.43 -5.19
CA GLY A 91 -12.94 -11.64 -4.40
C GLY A 91 -13.15 -11.40 -2.92
N HIS A 92 -13.17 -12.51 -2.19
CA HIS A 92 -13.34 -12.54 -0.74
C HIS A 92 -12.29 -13.44 -0.11
N GLY A 93 -12.07 -13.26 1.17
CA GLY A 93 -11.17 -14.10 1.94
C GLY A 93 -9.79 -13.50 2.10
N GLY A 94 -8.79 -14.37 2.22
CA GLY A 94 -7.43 -13.97 2.52
C GLY A 94 -7.18 -13.74 4.00
N GLN A 95 -6.05 -13.14 4.29
CA GLN A 95 -5.64 -12.78 5.65
C GLN A 95 -5.80 -11.29 5.88
N SER A 96 -6.23 -10.92 7.06
CA SER A 96 -6.37 -9.52 7.46
C SER A 96 -5.18 -9.08 8.28
N VAL A 97 -4.66 -7.90 7.96
CA VAL A 97 -3.58 -7.23 8.67
C VAL A 97 -4.08 -5.86 9.12
N ILE A 98 -3.79 -5.51 10.36
CA ILE A 98 -4.11 -4.19 10.90
C ILE A 98 -2.84 -3.35 10.92
N LEU A 99 -2.87 -2.23 10.20
CA LEU A 99 -1.77 -1.26 10.19
C LEU A 99 -2.11 -0.08 11.08
N THR A 100 -1.20 0.24 11.99
CA THR A 100 -1.26 1.39 12.88
C THR A 100 0.01 2.23 12.70
N PRO A 101 0.05 3.48 13.20
CA PRO A 101 1.26 4.30 13.11
C PRO A 101 2.50 3.57 13.66
N GLY A 102 3.62 3.73 12.95
CA GLY A 102 4.87 3.05 13.28
C GLY A 102 5.07 1.71 12.58
N LYS A 103 4.07 1.25 11.84
CA LYS A 103 4.15 0.00 11.07
C LYS A 103 4.06 0.27 9.58
N PHE A 104 4.58 -0.66 8.79
CA PHE A 104 4.43 -0.62 7.33
C PHE A 104 4.17 -2.03 6.80
N LEU A 105 3.55 -2.09 5.63
CA LEU A 105 3.30 -3.32 4.89
C LEU A 105 3.99 -3.23 3.54
N VAL A 106 4.69 -4.29 3.17
CA VAL A 106 5.24 -4.48 1.83
C VAL A 106 4.40 -5.54 1.14
N ALA A 107 3.72 -5.17 0.05
CA ALA A 107 2.99 -6.10 -0.79
C ALA A 107 3.72 -6.28 -2.11
N PHE A 108 4.02 -7.52 -2.44
CA PHE A 108 4.63 -7.90 -3.72
C PHE A 108 3.55 -8.16 -4.77
N PRO A 109 3.91 -8.33 -6.06
CA PRO A 109 2.91 -8.62 -7.10
C PRO A 109 2.05 -9.85 -6.82
N GLU A 110 2.57 -10.82 -6.04
CA GLU A 110 1.84 -12.02 -5.61
C GLU A 110 0.85 -11.75 -4.49
N ASP A 111 0.89 -10.56 -3.89
CA ASP A 111 0.10 -10.19 -2.72
C ASP A 111 -0.94 -9.15 -3.10
N ALA A 112 -2.05 -9.57 -3.69
CA ALA A 112 -3.17 -8.67 -3.91
C ALA A 112 -3.75 -8.23 -2.56
N HIS A 113 -4.03 -6.94 -2.40
CA HIS A 113 -4.49 -6.40 -1.12
C HIS A 113 -5.69 -5.48 -1.30
N LYS A 114 -6.63 -5.62 -0.37
CA LYS A 114 -7.82 -4.79 -0.26
C LYS A 114 -7.59 -3.77 0.86
N THR A 115 -7.66 -2.49 0.50
CA THR A 115 -7.30 -1.39 1.40
C THR A 115 -8.52 -0.71 1.99
N CYS A 116 -8.30 0.24 2.90
CA CYS A 116 -9.33 1.09 3.50
C CYS A 116 -10.36 0.33 4.33
N GLY A 117 -10.04 -0.87 4.81
CA GLY A 117 -10.93 -1.60 5.71
C GLY A 117 -11.02 -0.97 7.09
N MET A 118 -12.22 -0.93 7.67
CA MET A 118 -12.39 -0.50 9.05
C MET A 118 -12.03 -1.62 10.01
N ILE A 119 -11.69 -1.27 11.25
CA ILE A 119 -11.44 -2.23 12.33
C ILE A 119 -12.74 -2.50 13.07
N GLU A 120 -13.32 -1.49 13.71
CA GLU A 120 -14.61 -1.57 14.40
C GLU A 120 -15.62 -0.61 13.81
N ILE A 121 -15.19 0.63 13.59
CA ILE A 121 -16.00 1.69 13.00
C ILE A 121 -15.21 2.40 11.89
N PRO A 122 -15.89 3.02 10.92
CA PRO A 122 -15.22 3.87 9.95
C PRO A 122 -14.52 5.03 10.63
N GLN A 123 -13.27 5.30 10.23
CA GLN A 123 -12.47 6.40 10.79
C GLN A 123 -11.57 7.00 9.73
N LYS A 124 -11.18 8.25 9.96
CA LYS A 124 -10.17 8.89 9.13
C LYS A 124 -8.80 8.28 9.39
N PHE A 125 -8.00 8.17 8.35
CA PHE A 125 -6.61 7.77 8.48
C PHE A 125 -5.76 8.44 7.40
N ILE A 126 -4.47 8.56 7.68
CA ILE A 126 -3.49 9.12 6.76
C ILE A 126 -2.44 8.04 6.55
N LYS A 127 -2.11 7.78 5.28
CA LYS A 127 -1.03 6.85 4.95
C LYS A 127 -0.15 7.37 3.84
N ALA A 128 1.10 6.92 3.84
CA ALA A 128 2.00 7.08 2.72
C ALA A 128 2.01 5.79 1.90
N VAL A 129 2.05 5.94 0.59
CA VAL A 129 2.15 4.83 -0.36
C VAL A 129 3.46 4.99 -1.12
N TYR A 130 4.27 3.94 -1.13
CA TYR A 130 5.51 3.86 -1.89
C TYR A 130 5.29 2.90 -3.06
N LYS A 131 5.49 3.40 -4.27
CA LYS A 131 5.41 2.61 -5.49
C LYS A 131 6.82 2.26 -5.94
N ILE A 132 7.06 0.98 -6.14
CA ILE A 132 8.37 0.46 -6.57
C ILE A 132 8.15 -0.35 -7.83
N ARG A 133 8.83 0.04 -8.89
CA ARG A 133 8.84 -0.74 -10.14
C ARG A 133 9.76 -1.95 -9.98
N LEU A 134 9.25 -3.10 -10.33
CA LEU A 134 9.99 -4.36 -10.33
C LEU A 134 10.66 -4.64 -11.68
#